data_4c8e6af4c04152fd78ed011c6b3db145
#
_entry.id   4c8e6af4c04152fd78ed011c6b3db145
#
_cell.length_a   1.000
_cell.length_b   1.000
_cell.length_c   1.000
_cell.angle_alpha   90.00
_cell.angle_beta   90.00
_cell.angle_gamma   90.00
#
_symmetry.space_group_name_H-M   'P 1'
#
loop_
_entity.id
_entity.type
_entity.pdbx_description
1 polymer ?
#
loop_
_entity_poly.entity_id
_entity_poly.type
_entity_poly.pdbx_seq_one_letter_code
_entity_poly.pdbx_strand_id
1 'polypeptide(L)'
;MKKGISIWAFPAGTRLDDAFLMAKRAGFDGVEVALSDKGELTLDTTEAELAEIKAAADNAGITLYSVASGIYWKHPFTANDRKTAETARAYGRKQIEIAAALGCDTVLIVPGVVSGAGEPFGNIPYDVAYDRALAAMTGLAAYGKEKGVAVGVENVWNKFLLSPLEMRDFVDKTGAAAYFDAGNVLVNGYPEHWIDILGGRIVKVHIKDFVRKIGN
;
A
#
# COMPACT_ATOMS: atom_id res chain seq x y z
N MET A 1 7.92 19.14 3.94
CA MET A 1 7.42 17.74 3.87
C MET A 1 6.11 17.68 4.64
N LYS A 2 5.10 17.00 4.12
CA LYS A 2 3.83 16.77 4.82
C LYS A 2 3.95 15.54 5.72
N LYS A 3 3.31 15.57 6.90
CA LYS A 3 3.31 14.47 7.87
C LYS A 3 1.96 13.78 7.87
N GLY A 4 1.93 12.49 7.57
CA GLY A 4 0.74 11.64 7.66
C GLY A 4 0.87 10.62 8.78
N ILE A 5 -0.27 10.05 9.19
CA ILE A 5 -0.33 8.91 10.08
C ILE A 5 -1.20 7.83 9.45
N SER A 6 -0.75 6.58 9.50
CA SER A 6 -1.56 5.45 9.05
C SER A 6 -2.63 5.11 10.08
N ILE A 7 -3.83 4.73 9.60
CA ILE A 7 -4.92 4.26 10.47
C ILE A 7 -4.49 3.06 11.33
N TRP A 8 -3.51 2.29 10.88
CA TRP A 8 -2.97 1.16 11.64
C TRP A 8 -2.16 1.56 12.89
N ALA A 9 -1.81 2.85 13.03
CA ALA A 9 -1.14 3.37 14.22
C ALA A 9 -2.11 3.70 15.37
N PHE A 10 -3.42 3.64 15.15
CA PHE A 10 -4.43 3.88 16.18
C PHE A 10 -4.82 2.57 16.88
N PRO A 11 -5.36 2.63 18.11
CA PRO A 11 -5.91 1.47 18.81
C PRO A 11 -6.95 0.75 17.94
N ALA A 12 -6.99 -0.59 18.07
CA ALA A 12 -7.98 -1.39 17.35
C ALA A 12 -9.40 -0.94 17.69
N GLY A 13 -10.24 -0.81 16.65
CA GLY A 13 -11.63 -0.36 16.81
C GLY A 13 -11.82 1.16 16.89
N THR A 14 -10.75 1.96 16.75
CA THR A 14 -10.90 3.42 16.60
C THR A 14 -11.70 3.71 15.33
N ARG A 15 -12.74 4.49 15.45
CA ARG A 15 -13.55 4.95 14.31
C ARG A 15 -12.75 5.95 13.46
N LEU A 16 -13.07 6.02 12.17
CA LEU A 16 -12.37 6.94 11.25
C LEU A 16 -12.50 8.40 11.67
N ASP A 17 -13.70 8.85 12.06
CA ASP A 17 -13.94 10.22 12.52
C ASP A 17 -13.11 10.58 13.76
N ASP A 18 -13.03 9.68 14.76
CA ASP A 18 -12.19 9.86 15.94
C ASP A 18 -10.70 9.89 15.58
N ALA A 19 -10.26 8.99 14.68
CA ALA A 19 -8.88 8.94 14.21
C ALA A 19 -8.48 10.25 13.51
N PHE A 20 -9.35 10.84 12.69
CA PHE A 20 -9.11 12.11 12.02
C PHE A 20 -8.93 13.25 13.04
N LEU A 21 -9.79 13.33 14.03
CA LEU A 21 -9.67 14.32 15.11
C LEU A 21 -8.41 14.13 15.94
N MET A 22 -8.05 12.88 16.27
CA MET A 22 -6.83 12.56 17.01
C MET A 22 -5.58 12.91 16.20
N ALA A 23 -5.54 12.56 14.90
CA ALA A 23 -4.45 12.92 14.00
C ALA A 23 -4.25 14.43 13.94
N LYS A 24 -5.34 15.18 13.77
CA LYS A 24 -5.29 16.65 13.75
C LYS A 24 -4.75 17.26 15.04
N ARG A 25 -5.24 16.79 16.19
CA ARG A 25 -4.77 17.23 17.51
C ARG A 25 -3.29 16.91 17.75
N ALA A 26 -2.80 15.80 17.19
CA ALA A 26 -1.40 15.41 17.26
C ALA A 26 -0.50 16.17 16.26
N GLY A 27 -1.08 17.05 15.44
CA GLY A 27 -0.33 17.90 14.50
C GLY A 27 0.07 17.21 13.20
N PHE A 28 -0.65 16.15 12.80
CA PHE A 28 -0.52 15.57 11.47
C PHE A 28 -1.26 16.38 10.41
N ASP A 29 -0.74 16.38 9.19
CA ASP A 29 -1.35 17.04 8.04
C ASP A 29 -2.39 16.15 7.36
N GLY A 30 -2.25 14.83 7.45
CA GLY A 30 -3.14 13.87 6.81
C GLY A 30 -3.12 12.48 7.42
N VAL A 31 -4.04 11.65 6.91
CA VAL A 31 -4.22 10.25 7.33
C VAL A 31 -4.16 9.35 6.09
N GLU A 32 -3.49 8.22 6.22
CA GLU A 32 -3.65 7.07 5.35
C GLU A 32 -4.74 6.17 5.89
N VAL A 33 -5.81 5.97 5.14
CA VAL A 33 -6.90 5.04 5.50
C VAL A 33 -6.62 3.65 4.95
N ALA A 34 -7.25 2.63 5.53
CA ALA A 34 -7.06 1.25 5.12
C ALA A 34 -8.36 0.62 4.62
N LEU A 35 -8.32 0.06 3.42
CA LEU A 35 -9.34 -0.81 2.86
C LEU A 35 -9.21 -2.21 3.49
N SER A 36 -10.27 -2.70 4.09
CA SER A 36 -10.30 -3.95 4.86
C SER A 36 -11.51 -4.81 4.49
N ASP A 37 -11.49 -6.08 4.94
CA ASP A 37 -12.63 -7.01 4.75
C ASP A 37 -13.84 -6.59 5.60
N LYS A 38 -13.62 -5.86 6.69
CA LYS A 38 -14.65 -5.43 7.66
C LYS A 38 -14.31 -4.06 8.21
N GLY A 39 -15.33 -3.31 8.60
CA GLY A 39 -15.17 -1.98 9.20
C GLY A 39 -15.82 -0.89 8.37
N GLU A 40 -15.37 0.34 8.54
CA GLU A 40 -16.00 1.52 7.92
C GLU A 40 -15.56 1.74 6.45
N LEU A 41 -14.42 1.16 6.02
CA LEU A 41 -13.95 1.24 4.64
C LEU A 41 -13.68 -0.17 4.10
N THR A 42 -14.58 -0.66 3.26
CA THR A 42 -14.56 -1.99 2.68
C THR A 42 -14.75 -1.93 1.16
N LEU A 43 -14.65 -3.07 0.48
CA LEU A 43 -14.94 -3.16 -0.95
C LEU A 43 -16.40 -2.85 -1.30
N ASP A 44 -17.31 -3.03 -0.33
CA ASP A 44 -18.74 -2.82 -0.49
C ASP A 44 -19.18 -1.41 -0.05
N THR A 45 -18.24 -0.58 0.44
CA THR A 45 -18.52 0.81 0.83
C THR A 45 -19.10 1.58 -0.35
N THR A 46 -20.28 2.13 -0.15
CA THR A 46 -21.05 2.85 -1.17
C THR A 46 -20.49 4.25 -1.42
N GLU A 47 -20.88 4.87 -2.53
CA GLU A 47 -20.48 6.26 -2.84
C GLU A 47 -20.94 7.25 -1.76
N ALA A 48 -22.14 7.03 -1.18
CA ALA A 48 -22.64 7.86 -0.09
C ALA A 48 -21.76 7.75 1.16
N GLU A 49 -21.40 6.53 1.56
CA GLU A 49 -20.50 6.29 2.70
C GLU A 49 -19.09 6.85 2.45
N LEU A 50 -18.58 6.75 1.22
CA LEU A 50 -17.29 7.38 0.86
C LEU A 50 -17.37 8.91 0.99
N ALA A 51 -18.50 9.51 0.58
CA ALA A 51 -18.73 10.95 0.76
C ALA A 51 -18.79 11.35 2.23
N GLU A 52 -19.40 10.52 3.09
CA GLU A 52 -19.44 10.74 4.55
C GLU A 52 -18.05 10.67 5.18
N ILE A 53 -17.23 9.67 4.80
CA ILE A 53 -15.83 9.54 5.26
C ILE A 53 -15.03 10.77 4.84
N LYS A 54 -15.17 11.20 3.60
CA LYS A 54 -14.50 12.40 3.10
C LYS A 54 -14.93 13.65 3.86
N ALA A 55 -16.23 13.83 4.08
CA ALA A 55 -16.78 14.97 4.83
C ALA A 55 -16.27 14.97 6.29
N ALA A 56 -16.16 13.80 6.93
CA ALA A 56 -15.60 13.69 8.27
C ALA A 56 -14.14 14.14 8.33
N ALA A 57 -13.34 13.78 7.33
CA ALA A 57 -11.95 14.22 7.23
C ALA A 57 -11.85 15.74 6.99
N ASP A 58 -12.67 16.27 6.09
CA ASP A 58 -12.73 17.71 5.79
C ASP A 58 -13.15 18.51 7.04
N ASN A 59 -14.15 18.05 7.79
CA ASN A 59 -14.62 18.67 9.05
C ASN A 59 -13.54 18.62 10.15
N ALA A 60 -12.74 17.58 10.21
CA ALA A 60 -11.60 17.49 11.13
C ALA A 60 -10.41 18.35 10.66
N GLY A 61 -10.43 18.89 9.45
CA GLY A 61 -9.33 19.64 8.85
C GLY A 61 -8.10 18.76 8.56
N ILE A 62 -8.34 17.49 8.20
CA ILE A 62 -7.29 16.48 7.87
C ILE A 62 -7.40 16.10 6.40
N THR A 63 -6.27 15.87 5.73
CA THR A 63 -6.25 15.42 4.33
C THR A 63 -6.17 13.88 4.30
N LEU A 64 -6.94 13.23 3.42
CA LEU A 64 -6.77 11.82 3.13
C LEU A 64 -5.65 11.67 2.10
N TYR A 65 -4.53 11.02 2.47
CA TYR A 65 -3.34 10.96 1.63
C TYR A 65 -3.30 9.74 0.71
N SER A 66 -3.73 8.61 1.23
CA SER A 66 -3.62 7.34 0.53
C SER A 66 -4.62 6.33 1.07
N VAL A 67 -4.89 5.31 0.26
CA VAL A 67 -5.60 4.11 0.70
C VAL A 67 -4.64 2.94 0.69
N ALA A 68 -4.36 2.38 1.86
CA ALA A 68 -3.60 1.14 2.03
C ALA A 68 -4.52 -0.08 2.08
N SER A 69 -4.00 -1.29 1.93
CA SER A 69 -4.76 -2.52 2.16
C SER A 69 -3.88 -3.70 2.52
N GLY A 70 -4.35 -4.49 3.51
CA GLY A 70 -3.78 -5.80 3.86
C GLY A 70 -4.37 -6.98 3.06
N ILE A 71 -5.28 -6.74 2.13
CA ILE A 71 -5.98 -7.77 1.35
C ILE A 71 -5.00 -8.66 0.57
N TYR A 72 -3.90 -8.09 0.09
CA TYR A 72 -2.90 -8.77 -0.73
C TYR A 72 -2.13 -9.87 -0.01
N TRP A 73 -2.15 -9.90 1.31
CA TRP A 73 -1.65 -11.02 2.11
C TRP A 73 -2.53 -12.25 2.02
N LYS A 74 -3.83 -12.09 1.72
CA LYS A 74 -4.79 -13.18 1.50
C LYS A 74 -4.98 -13.52 0.03
N HIS A 75 -4.84 -12.52 -0.83
CA HIS A 75 -5.04 -12.62 -2.28
C HIS A 75 -3.85 -11.99 -3.00
N PRO A 76 -2.70 -12.67 -3.09
CA PRO A 76 -1.54 -12.15 -3.79
C PRO A 76 -1.73 -12.21 -5.31
N PHE A 77 -1.25 -11.17 -6.00
CA PHE A 77 -1.25 -11.14 -7.48
C PHE A 77 -0.43 -12.27 -8.10
N THR A 78 0.53 -12.81 -7.36
CA THR A 78 1.46 -13.86 -7.79
C THR A 78 0.96 -15.27 -7.53
N ALA A 79 -0.23 -15.45 -6.92
CA ALA A 79 -0.78 -16.74 -6.56
C ALA A 79 -0.78 -17.73 -7.72
N ASN A 80 -0.53 -19.02 -7.41
CA ASN A 80 -0.65 -20.11 -8.38
C ASN A 80 -2.12 -20.38 -8.77
N ASP A 81 -3.04 -20.14 -7.82
CA ASP A 81 -4.47 -20.18 -8.11
C ASP A 81 -4.90 -18.94 -8.89
N ARG A 82 -5.40 -19.17 -10.09
CA ARG A 82 -5.84 -18.13 -11.01
C ARG A 82 -6.96 -17.26 -10.41
N LYS A 83 -7.92 -17.85 -9.71
CA LYS A 83 -9.04 -17.14 -9.10
C LYS A 83 -8.54 -16.15 -8.03
N THR A 84 -7.60 -16.57 -7.20
CA THR A 84 -6.96 -15.72 -6.20
C THR A 84 -6.26 -14.52 -6.85
N ALA A 85 -5.48 -14.74 -7.91
CA ALA A 85 -4.80 -13.68 -8.63
C ALA A 85 -5.76 -12.71 -9.35
N GLU A 86 -6.85 -13.21 -9.92
CA GLU A 86 -7.91 -12.38 -10.52
C GLU A 86 -8.65 -11.55 -9.46
N THR A 87 -8.93 -12.13 -8.28
CA THR A 87 -9.50 -11.43 -7.13
C THR A 87 -8.60 -10.28 -6.70
N ALA A 88 -7.28 -10.50 -6.61
CA ALA A 88 -6.31 -9.44 -6.29
C ALA A 88 -6.40 -8.26 -7.28
N ARG A 89 -6.49 -8.55 -8.58
CA ARG A 89 -6.63 -7.49 -9.62
C ARG A 89 -7.93 -6.71 -9.49
N ALA A 90 -9.04 -7.40 -9.21
CA ALA A 90 -10.33 -6.75 -8.97
C ALA A 90 -10.28 -5.84 -7.73
N TYR A 91 -9.64 -6.30 -6.65
CA TYR A 91 -9.44 -5.51 -5.44
C TYR A 91 -8.56 -4.28 -5.70
N GLY A 92 -7.47 -4.43 -6.46
CA GLY A 92 -6.61 -3.31 -6.81
C GLY A 92 -7.34 -2.22 -7.59
N ARG A 93 -8.18 -2.61 -8.54
CA ARG A 93 -9.01 -1.64 -9.28
C ARG A 93 -10.01 -0.93 -8.37
N LYS A 94 -10.70 -1.67 -7.51
CA LYS A 94 -11.66 -1.08 -6.55
C LYS A 94 -10.98 -0.17 -5.54
N GLN A 95 -9.79 -0.52 -5.06
CA GLN A 95 -8.99 0.33 -4.17
C GLN A 95 -8.62 1.67 -4.84
N ILE A 96 -8.28 1.65 -6.13
CA ILE A 96 -8.00 2.86 -6.92
C ILE A 96 -9.26 3.71 -7.07
N GLU A 97 -10.43 3.10 -7.33
CA GLU A 97 -11.71 3.80 -7.42
C GLU A 97 -12.09 4.48 -6.09
N ILE A 98 -11.93 3.75 -4.98
CA ILE A 98 -12.16 4.27 -3.62
C ILE A 98 -11.20 5.43 -3.33
N ALA A 99 -9.91 5.29 -3.66
CA ALA A 99 -8.93 6.36 -3.47
C ALA A 99 -9.31 7.62 -4.25
N ALA A 100 -9.72 7.48 -5.51
CA ALA A 100 -10.18 8.59 -6.33
C ALA A 100 -11.42 9.28 -5.71
N ALA A 101 -12.41 8.51 -5.24
CA ALA A 101 -13.62 9.03 -4.61
C ALA A 101 -13.32 9.78 -3.30
N LEU A 102 -12.37 9.28 -2.50
CA LEU A 102 -11.92 9.94 -1.27
C LEU A 102 -11.00 11.15 -1.53
N GLY A 103 -10.57 11.38 -2.76
CA GLY A 103 -9.62 12.44 -3.12
C GLY A 103 -8.18 12.13 -2.75
N CYS A 104 -7.85 10.86 -2.53
CA CYS A 104 -6.47 10.41 -2.32
C CYS A 104 -5.71 10.38 -3.65
N ASP A 105 -4.44 10.78 -3.62
CA ASP A 105 -3.57 10.76 -4.80
C ASP A 105 -2.80 9.44 -5.01
N THR A 106 -2.88 8.51 -4.05
CA THR A 106 -2.06 7.30 -4.03
C THR A 106 -2.79 6.12 -3.38
N VAL A 107 -2.53 4.92 -3.89
CA VAL A 107 -2.84 3.65 -3.20
C VAL A 107 -1.55 2.93 -2.85
N LEU A 108 -1.52 2.25 -1.68
CA LEU A 108 -0.45 1.33 -1.32
C LEU A 108 -0.83 -0.09 -1.72
N ILE A 109 0.01 -0.72 -2.52
CA ILE A 109 -0.17 -2.10 -2.99
C ILE A 109 1.07 -2.94 -2.69
N VAL A 110 0.87 -4.11 -2.09
CA VAL A 110 1.89 -5.16 -2.02
C VAL A 110 1.86 -5.92 -3.35
N PRO A 111 2.91 -5.85 -4.19
CA PRO A 111 2.84 -6.26 -5.60
C PRO A 111 2.78 -7.78 -5.79
N GLY A 112 3.22 -8.54 -4.80
CA GLY A 112 3.23 -10.00 -4.86
C GLY A 112 3.99 -10.60 -3.69
N VAL A 113 4.02 -11.93 -3.66
CA VAL A 113 4.76 -12.73 -2.68
C VAL A 113 5.48 -13.86 -3.40
N VAL A 114 6.65 -14.26 -2.89
CA VAL A 114 7.35 -15.50 -3.29
C VAL A 114 7.03 -16.60 -2.31
N SER A 115 7.11 -16.31 -1.01
CA SER A 115 6.61 -17.16 0.06
C SER A 115 6.32 -16.28 1.29
N GLY A 116 5.27 -16.60 2.02
CA GLY A 116 4.95 -15.95 3.28
C GLY A 116 5.07 -16.89 4.46
N ALA A 117 5.25 -16.40 5.66
CA ALA A 117 5.24 -17.20 6.88
C ALA A 117 3.84 -17.76 7.14
N GLY A 118 3.68 -19.08 7.05
CA GLY A 118 2.40 -19.77 7.30
C GLY A 118 1.42 -19.76 6.13
N GLU A 119 1.91 -19.60 4.90
CA GLU A 119 1.09 -19.30 3.75
C GLU A 119 0.48 -20.49 3.04
N PRO A 120 -0.82 -20.41 2.67
CA PRO A 120 -1.48 -21.42 1.88
C PRO A 120 -1.05 -21.41 0.39
N PHE A 121 -0.27 -20.41 -0.05
CA PHE A 121 0.05 -20.21 -1.48
C PHE A 121 1.24 -21.01 -1.97
N GLY A 122 1.95 -21.70 -1.08
CA GLY A 122 3.13 -22.47 -1.43
C GLY A 122 4.34 -21.61 -1.82
N ASN A 123 5.37 -22.28 -2.32
CA ASN A 123 6.54 -21.61 -2.86
C ASN A 123 6.30 -21.27 -4.34
N ILE A 124 6.36 -19.98 -4.69
CA ILE A 124 6.22 -19.50 -6.06
C ILE A 124 7.63 -19.19 -6.56
N PRO A 125 8.11 -19.79 -7.68
CA PRO A 125 9.41 -19.43 -8.24
C PRO A 125 9.53 -17.93 -8.46
N TYR A 126 10.69 -17.37 -8.15
CA TYR A 126 10.90 -15.92 -8.10
C TYR A 126 10.62 -15.23 -9.44
N ASP A 127 11.10 -15.82 -10.54
CA ASP A 127 10.87 -15.35 -11.91
C ASP A 127 9.38 -15.34 -12.27
N VAL A 128 8.66 -16.43 -11.91
CA VAL A 128 7.21 -16.53 -12.11
C VAL A 128 6.46 -15.46 -11.29
N ALA A 129 6.87 -15.24 -10.03
CA ALA A 129 6.31 -14.19 -9.19
C ALA A 129 6.56 -12.80 -9.79
N TYR A 130 7.78 -12.57 -10.29
CA TYR A 130 8.17 -11.30 -10.91
C TYR A 130 7.32 -11.00 -12.15
N ASP A 131 7.19 -11.95 -13.08
CA ASP A 131 6.41 -11.76 -14.30
C ASP A 131 4.92 -11.52 -14.03
N ARG A 132 4.34 -12.27 -13.09
CA ARG A 132 2.94 -12.09 -12.68
C ARG A 132 2.70 -10.74 -12.02
N ALA A 133 3.59 -10.31 -11.12
CA ALA A 133 3.51 -9.02 -10.47
C ALA A 133 3.70 -7.87 -11.47
N LEU A 134 4.67 -8.00 -12.39
CA LEU A 134 4.92 -7.03 -13.46
C LEU A 134 3.66 -6.81 -14.30
N ALA A 135 3.04 -7.88 -14.79
CA ALA A 135 1.82 -7.81 -15.59
C ALA A 135 0.66 -7.17 -14.80
N ALA A 136 0.50 -7.52 -13.52
CA ALA A 136 -0.56 -6.98 -12.67
C ALA A 136 -0.35 -5.48 -12.41
N MET A 137 0.85 -5.07 -12.01
CA MET A 137 1.16 -3.69 -11.68
C MET A 137 1.12 -2.79 -12.91
N THR A 138 1.55 -3.25 -14.09
CA THR A 138 1.39 -2.50 -15.34
C THR A 138 -0.07 -2.16 -15.61
N GLY A 139 -0.97 -3.12 -15.47
CA GLY A 139 -2.41 -2.89 -15.68
C GLY A 139 -3.03 -1.96 -14.63
N LEU A 140 -2.62 -2.10 -13.36
CA LEU A 140 -3.13 -1.24 -12.29
C LEU A 140 -2.56 0.19 -12.38
N ALA A 141 -1.28 0.35 -12.73
CA ALA A 141 -0.67 1.67 -12.89
C ALA A 141 -1.32 2.46 -14.04
N ALA A 142 -1.60 1.79 -15.16
CA ALA A 142 -2.34 2.39 -16.26
C ALA A 142 -3.74 2.84 -15.83
N TYR A 143 -4.48 1.97 -15.13
CA TYR A 143 -5.80 2.30 -14.59
C TYR A 143 -5.76 3.42 -13.54
N GLY A 144 -4.78 3.40 -12.64
CA GLY A 144 -4.57 4.46 -11.65
C GLY A 144 -4.34 5.82 -12.31
N LYS A 145 -3.53 5.86 -13.38
CA LYS A 145 -3.29 7.06 -14.17
C LYS A 145 -4.57 7.63 -14.77
N GLU A 146 -5.47 6.79 -15.28
CA GLU A 146 -6.79 7.22 -15.79
C GLU A 146 -7.66 7.84 -14.69
N LYS A 147 -7.51 7.39 -13.45
CA LYS A 147 -8.25 7.87 -12.28
C LYS A 147 -7.56 9.01 -11.52
N GLY A 148 -6.35 9.41 -11.93
CA GLY A 148 -5.55 10.42 -11.23
C GLY A 148 -4.93 9.92 -9.90
N VAL A 149 -4.77 8.60 -9.76
CA VAL A 149 -4.26 7.95 -8.54
C VAL A 149 -2.98 7.18 -8.85
N ALA A 150 -1.89 7.49 -8.16
CA ALA A 150 -0.65 6.75 -8.28
C ALA A 150 -0.74 5.36 -7.61
N VAL A 151 -0.23 4.33 -8.27
CA VAL A 151 -0.07 3.01 -7.69
C VAL A 151 1.30 2.93 -7.03
N GLY A 152 1.33 3.01 -5.71
CA GLY A 152 2.54 2.89 -4.91
C GLY A 152 2.80 1.43 -4.52
N VAL A 153 3.93 0.90 -4.97
CA VAL A 153 4.39 -0.46 -4.66
C VAL A 153 5.24 -0.42 -3.39
N GLU A 154 4.84 -1.20 -2.38
CA GLU A 154 5.55 -1.24 -1.11
C GLU A 154 6.60 -2.37 -1.07
N ASN A 155 7.79 -2.05 -0.54
CA ASN A 155 8.80 -3.03 -0.15
C ASN A 155 8.42 -3.66 1.20
N VAL A 156 8.12 -4.95 1.21
CA VAL A 156 7.69 -5.69 2.42
C VAL A 156 8.50 -6.97 2.64
N TRP A 157 8.29 -7.64 3.80
CA TRP A 157 9.06 -8.85 4.19
C TRP A 157 8.48 -10.15 3.57
N ASN A 158 8.28 -10.16 2.29
CA ASN A 158 7.66 -11.28 1.58
C ASN A 158 8.60 -11.99 0.58
N LYS A 159 9.91 -11.74 0.71
CA LYS A 159 10.98 -12.29 -0.15
C LYS A 159 10.85 -11.90 -1.62
N PHE A 160 10.23 -10.75 -1.89
CA PHE A 160 10.03 -10.23 -3.23
C PHE A 160 10.49 -8.77 -3.32
N LEU A 161 11.09 -8.36 -4.46
CA LEU A 161 11.71 -7.05 -4.68
C LEU A 161 12.76 -6.73 -3.59
N LEU A 162 13.81 -7.56 -3.54
CA LEU A 162 14.77 -7.61 -2.43
C LEU A 162 15.84 -6.51 -2.45
N SER A 163 16.00 -5.79 -3.55
CA SER A 163 17.00 -4.76 -3.69
C SER A 163 16.44 -3.45 -4.26
N PRO A 164 17.09 -2.30 -3.97
CA PRO A 164 16.66 -1.03 -4.53
C PRO A 164 16.80 -0.95 -6.06
N LEU A 165 17.75 -1.69 -6.64
CA LEU A 165 17.93 -1.75 -8.09
C LEU A 165 16.76 -2.49 -8.75
N GLU A 166 16.36 -3.62 -8.16
CA GLU A 166 15.21 -4.39 -8.63
C GLU A 166 13.91 -3.61 -8.49
N MET A 167 13.69 -2.93 -7.36
CA MET A 167 12.52 -2.07 -7.13
C MET A 167 12.47 -0.92 -8.14
N ARG A 168 13.61 -0.26 -8.40
CA ARG A 168 13.72 0.79 -9.42
C ARG A 168 13.30 0.27 -10.78
N ASP A 169 13.89 -0.83 -11.21
CA ASP A 169 13.63 -1.41 -12.53
C ASP A 169 12.17 -1.90 -12.65
N PHE A 170 11.60 -2.40 -11.56
CA PHE A 170 10.21 -2.84 -11.50
C PHE A 170 9.23 -1.66 -11.66
N VAL A 171 9.40 -0.57 -10.91
CA VAL A 171 8.51 0.59 -11.02
C VAL A 171 8.67 1.32 -12.35
N ASP A 172 9.89 1.38 -12.90
CA ASP A 172 10.13 1.96 -14.23
C ASP A 172 9.43 1.16 -15.34
N LYS A 173 9.45 -0.17 -15.27
CA LYS A 173 8.80 -1.05 -16.25
C LYS A 173 7.28 -1.03 -16.15
N THR A 174 6.73 -0.90 -14.95
CA THR A 174 5.28 -0.97 -14.72
C THR A 174 4.57 0.37 -14.84
N GLY A 175 5.30 1.47 -14.71
CA GLY A 175 4.72 2.81 -14.56
C GLY A 175 4.10 3.06 -13.18
N ALA A 176 4.32 2.16 -12.22
CA ALA A 176 3.99 2.36 -10.83
C ALA A 176 5.02 3.28 -10.14
N ALA A 177 4.77 3.66 -8.90
CA ALA A 177 5.71 4.40 -8.07
C ALA A 177 6.15 3.56 -6.86
N ALA A 178 7.22 3.98 -6.18
CA ALA A 178 7.65 3.34 -4.95
C ALA A 178 6.89 3.95 -3.75
N TYR A 179 6.20 3.10 -2.99
CA TYR A 179 5.73 3.40 -1.65
C TYR A 179 6.77 2.87 -0.68
N PHE A 180 7.73 3.73 -0.31
CA PHE A 180 8.95 3.30 0.36
C PHE A 180 8.75 3.13 1.86
N ASP A 181 8.97 1.93 2.40
CA ASP A 181 8.99 1.68 3.85
C ASP A 181 10.43 1.54 4.34
N ALA A 182 10.90 2.54 5.08
CA ALA A 182 12.26 2.60 5.60
C ALA A 182 12.53 1.51 6.65
N GLY A 183 11.54 1.17 7.49
CA GLY A 183 11.68 0.13 8.50
C GLY A 183 11.79 -1.27 7.91
N ASN A 184 11.08 -1.54 6.80
CA ASN A 184 11.16 -2.82 6.11
C ASN A 184 12.55 -3.09 5.52
N VAL A 185 13.24 -2.04 5.06
CA VAL A 185 14.60 -2.16 4.51
C VAL A 185 15.62 -2.55 5.56
N LEU A 186 15.43 -2.15 6.82
CA LEU A 186 16.40 -2.43 7.90
C LEU A 186 16.60 -3.93 8.17
N VAL A 187 15.74 -4.79 7.64
CA VAL A 187 15.91 -6.26 7.71
C VAL A 187 17.12 -6.71 6.91
N ASN A 188 17.35 -6.14 5.73
CA ASN A 188 18.33 -6.65 4.76
C ASN A 188 19.13 -5.57 4.03
N GLY A 189 19.03 -4.30 4.42
CA GLY A 189 19.70 -3.21 3.71
C GLY A 189 19.82 -1.93 4.52
N TYR A 190 20.15 -0.86 3.81
CA TYR A 190 20.31 0.49 4.31
C TYR A 190 19.29 1.41 3.62
N PRO A 191 18.37 2.04 4.38
CA PRO A 191 17.33 2.90 3.82
C PRO A 191 17.85 4.03 2.93
N GLU A 192 19.01 4.63 3.29
CA GLU A 192 19.64 5.69 2.53
C GLU A 192 20.01 5.25 1.10
N HIS A 193 20.48 4.02 0.91
CA HIS A 193 20.78 3.52 -0.43
C HIS A 193 19.51 3.36 -1.28
N TRP A 194 18.39 3.00 -0.66
CA TRP A 194 17.11 2.92 -1.35
C TRP A 194 16.60 4.31 -1.74
N ILE A 195 16.73 5.29 -0.86
CA ILE A 195 16.33 6.67 -1.13
C ILE A 195 17.13 7.24 -2.30
N ASP A 196 18.45 7.06 -2.29
CA ASP A 196 19.34 7.55 -3.34
C ASP A 196 19.03 6.92 -4.70
N ILE A 197 18.80 5.60 -4.74
CA ILE A 197 18.54 4.84 -5.98
C ILE A 197 17.14 5.09 -6.52
N LEU A 198 16.12 5.11 -5.65
CA LEU A 198 14.73 5.32 -6.06
C LEU A 198 14.46 6.79 -6.41
N GLY A 199 15.03 7.73 -5.67
CA GLY A 199 14.92 9.16 -5.95
C GLY A 199 13.49 9.62 -6.17
N GLY A 200 13.23 10.30 -7.28
CA GLY A 200 11.92 10.82 -7.65
C GLY A 200 10.82 9.78 -7.95
N ARG A 201 11.14 8.48 -7.87
CA ARG A 201 10.18 7.39 -7.98
C ARG A 201 9.40 7.14 -6.68
N ILE A 202 9.90 7.70 -5.57
CA ILE A 202 9.24 7.59 -4.26
C ILE A 202 8.05 8.55 -4.22
N VAL A 203 6.85 8.02 -4.10
CA VAL A 203 5.60 8.81 -4.01
C VAL A 203 5.19 9.05 -2.57
N LYS A 204 5.39 8.08 -1.69
CA LYS A 204 5.13 8.14 -0.24
C LYS A 204 6.21 7.37 0.52
N VAL A 205 6.36 7.71 1.80
CA VAL A 205 7.30 7.04 2.71
C VAL A 205 6.57 6.60 3.96
N HIS A 206 6.72 5.33 4.32
CA HIS A 206 6.40 4.85 5.66
C HIS A 206 7.63 4.91 6.55
N ILE A 207 7.45 5.45 7.74
CA ILE A 207 8.45 5.47 8.81
C ILE A 207 7.84 4.73 9.99
N LYS A 208 8.54 3.72 10.47
CA LYS A 208 8.15 2.94 11.64
C LYS A 208 9.37 2.57 12.46
N ASP A 209 9.12 2.25 13.71
CA ASP A 209 10.17 1.75 14.60
C ASP A 209 10.61 0.34 14.20
N PHE A 210 11.90 0.06 14.36
CA PHE A 210 12.48 -1.23 14.06
C PHE A 210 13.55 -1.60 15.06
N VAL A 211 13.32 -2.68 15.81
CA VAL A 211 14.31 -3.20 16.77
C VAL A 211 15.02 -4.42 16.15
N ARG A 212 16.27 -4.26 15.80
CA ARG A 212 17.12 -5.37 15.34
C ARG A 212 17.67 -6.13 16.54
N LYS A 213 17.17 -7.33 16.81
CA LYS A 213 17.82 -8.25 17.73
C LYS A 213 18.96 -8.95 16.99
N ILE A 214 20.20 -8.77 17.48
CA ILE A 214 21.37 -9.46 16.97
C ILE A 214 21.33 -10.88 17.50
N GLY A 215 21.39 -11.86 16.61
CA GLY A 215 21.62 -13.25 16.95
C GLY A 215 20.36 -14.10 17.20
N ASN A 216 19.62 -14.36 16.14
CA ASN A 216 18.94 -15.64 15.90
C ASN A 216 18.98 -15.94 14.44
#